data_09a000267d3a03e9eef41d3e01cb3068
#
_entry.id   09a000267d3a03e9eef41d3e01cb3068
#
_cell.length_a   1.000
_cell.length_b   1.000
_cell.length_c   1.000
_cell.angle_alpha   90.00
_cell.angle_beta   90.00
_cell.angle_gamma   90.00
#
_symmetry.space_group_name_H-M   'P 1'
#
loop_
_entity.id
_entity.type
_entity.pdbx_description
1 polymer ?
#
loop_
_entity_poly.entity_id
_entity_poly.type
_entity_poly.pdbx_seq_one_letter_code
_entity_poly.pdbx_strand_id
1 'polypeptide(L)'
;MKKIIMVTVATIFLLLTSANAQSLQRFFEKYDDDSRFESVSVGKFLFSLALISNDMDANERELLSNLKKIRILTTNDVQNRDFTNNVMKDLDKVVNSGNYESLVEVRDKGERVNIYTKMSGDNYTDLLIAVKDAGEISLIWLNGKLPKKFVDQIQQDANNNELANLPFNIK
;
A
#
# COMPACT_ATOMS: atom_id res chain seq x y z
N MET A 1 -27.89 -35.02 22.89
CA MET A 1 -28.09 -34.55 21.50
C MET A 1 -28.15 -33.03 21.39
N LYS A 2 -28.99 -32.29 22.14
CA LYS A 2 -29.08 -30.82 22.05
C LYS A 2 -27.75 -30.07 22.30
N LYS A 3 -26.90 -30.53 23.24
CA LYS A 3 -25.57 -29.90 23.53
C LYS A 3 -24.55 -30.08 22.40
N ILE A 4 -24.58 -31.20 21.68
CA ILE A 4 -23.67 -31.49 20.57
C ILE A 4 -24.03 -30.62 19.35
N ILE A 5 -25.33 -30.45 19.07
CA ILE A 5 -25.82 -29.58 17.99
C ILE A 5 -25.43 -28.12 18.26
N MET A 6 -25.52 -27.66 19.50
CA MET A 6 -25.19 -26.28 19.87
C MET A 6 -23.68 -25.97 19.71
N VAL A 7 -22.80 -26.93 20.05
CA VAL A 7 -21.36 -26.82 19.85
C VAL A 7 -21.00 -26.81 18.37
N THR A 8 -21.65 -27.66 17.55
CA THR A 8 -21.39 -27.72 16.10
C THR A 8 -21.82 -26.44 15.38
N VAL A 9 -22.95 -25.85 15.76
CA VAL A 9 -23.43 -24.58 15.22
C VAL A 9 -22.50 -23.43 15.60
N ALA A 10 -21.99 -23.37 16.85
CA ALA A 10 -21.06 -22.37 17.30
C ALA A 10 -19.70 -22.45 16.55
N THR A 11 -19.23 -23.67 16.26
CA THR A 11 -17.96 -23.89 15.53
C THR A 11 -18.09 -23.47 14.07
N ILE A 12 -19.23 -23.69 13.42
CA ILE A 12 -19.51 -23.26 12.04
C ILE A 12 -19.59 -21.72 11.98
N PHE A 13 -20.18 -21.07 13.00
CA PHE A 13 -20.28 -19.61 13.04
C PHE A 13 -18.92 -18.92 13.20
N LEU A 14 -17.97 -19.54 13.94
CA LEU A 14 -16.60 -19.05 14.09
C LEU A 14 -15.76 -19.17 12.81
N LEU A 15 -16.08 -20.09 11.91
CA LEU A 15 -15.39 -20.28 10.62
C LEU A 15 -15.85 -19.30 9.53
N LEU A 16 -17.01 -18.64 9.70
CA LEU A 16 -17.56 -17.72 8.71
C LEU A 16 -17.06 -16.28 8.85
N THR A 17 -16.35 -15.94 9.93
CA THR A 17 -15.87 -14.56 10.18
C THR A 17 -14.50 -14.24 9.60
N SER A 18 -13.78 -15.21 9.02
CA SER A 18 -12.45 -15.00 8.44
C SER A 18 -12.45 -14.76 6.92
N ALA A 19 -13.60 -14.56 6.29
CA ALA A 19 -13.71 -14.72 4.85
C ALA A 19 -13.48 -13.47 3.98
N ASN A 20 -13.28 -12.26 4.51
CA ASN A 20 -13.26 -11.07 3.64
C ASN A 20 -12.25 -9.96 3.98
N ALA A 21 -11.17 -10.23 4.67
CA ALA A 21 -10.08 -9.24 4.72
C ALA A 21 -9.39 -9.22 3.36
N GLN A 22 -9.86 -8.35 2.48
CA GLN A 22 -9.20 -8.06 1.22
C GLN A 22 -7.85 -7.44 1.55
N SER A 23 -6.74 -8.14 1.32
CA SER A 23 -5.39 -7.64 1.61
C SER A 23 -4.88 -6.76 0.47
N LEU A 24 -3.95 -5.83 0.75
CA LEU A 24 -3.25 -5.08 -0.31
C LEU A 24 -2.61 -6.02 -1.33
N GLN A 25 -2.10 -7.17 -0.89
CA GLN A 25 -1.53 -8.17 -1.81
C GLN A 25 -2.56 -8.58 -2.88
N ARG A 26 -3.78 -8.96 -2.48
CA ARG A 26 -4.86 -9.36 -3.42
C ARG A 26 -5.35 -8.19 -4.27
N PHE A 27 -5.38 -6.99 -3.69
CA PHE A 27 -5.74 -5.79 -4.44
C PHE A 27 -4.75 -5.55 -5.58
N PHE A 28 -3.44 -5.54 -5.29
CA PHE A 28 -2.42 -5.36 -6.33
C PHE A 28 -2.43 -6.51 -7.35
N GLU A 29 -2.61 -7.77 -6.92
CA GLU A 29 -2.73 -8.92 -7.83
C GLU A 29 -3.92 -8.79 -8.78
N LYS A 30 -5.05 -8.25 -8.31
CA LYS A 30 -6.25 -8.03 -9.14
C LYS A 30 -5.98 -7.07 -10.30
N TYR A 31 -5.12 -6.07 -10.10
CA TYR A 31 -4.86 -5.03 -11.08
C TYR A 31 -3.54 -5.21 -11.86
N ASP A 32 -2.67 -6.15 -11.47
CA ASP A 32 -1.41 -6.43 -12.17
C ASP A 32 -1.60 -6.83 -13.63
N ASP A 33 -2.64 -7.61 -13.91
CA ASP A 33 -2.93 -8.14 -15.26
C ASP A 33 -3.89 -7.21 -16.05
N ASP A 34 -4.31 -6.09 -15.47
CA ASP A 34 -5.20 -5.14 -16.12
C ASP A 34 -4.40 -4.22 -17.07
N SER A 35 -4.66 -4.30 -18.38
CA SER A 35 -3.94 -3.55 -19.40
C SER A 35 -4.01 -2.02 -19.26
N ARG A 36 -4.90 -1.51 -18.40
CA ARG A 36 -5.01 -0.09 -18.07
C ARG A 36 -3.98 0.37 -17.05
N PHE A 37 -3.22 -0.57 -16.46
CA PHE A 37 -2.14 -0.27 -15.53
C PHE A 37 -0.78 -0.65 -16.11
N GLU A 38 0.20 0.18 -15.79
CA GLU A 38 1.60 -0.23 -15.72
C GLU A 38 1.89 -0.73 -14.32
N SER A 39 2.52 -1.89 -14.22
CA SER A 39 2.82 -2.55 -12.95
C SER A 39 4.31 -2.78 -12.81
N VAL A 40 4.86 -2.41 -11.64
CA VAL A 40 6.24 -2.73 -11.25
C VAL A 40 6.20 -3.48 -9.91
N SER A 41 6.93 -4.60 -9.84
CA SER A 41 7.09 -5.37 -8.60
C SER A 41 8.56 -5.66 -8.36
N VAL A 42 9.11 -5.19 -7.24
CA VAL A 42 10.48 -5.40 -6.81
C VAL A 42 10.48 -6.22 -5.52
N GLY A 43 11.14 -7.35 -5.53
CA GLY A 43 11.22 -8.26 -4.38
C GLY A 43 12.58 -8.22 -3.68
N LYS A 44 12.65 -8.91 -2.55
CA LYS A 44 13.83 -8.93 -1.65
C LYS A 44 15.16 -9.26 -2.34
N PHE A 45 15.14 -10.12 -3.37
CA PHE A 45 16.35 -10.48 -4.10
C PHE A 45 17.03 -9.27 -4.76
N LEU A 46 16.23 -8.39 -5.42
CA LEU A 46 16.77 -7.19 -6.06
C LEU A 46 17.30 -6.19 -5.02
N PHE A 47 16.65 -6.05 -3.87
CA PHE A 47 17.18 -5.23 -2.78
C PHE A 47 18.53 -5.75 -2.27
N SER A 48 18.68 -7.09 -2.17
CA SER A 48 19.94 -7.69 -1.76
C SER A 48 21.07 -7.41 -2.75
N LEU A 49 20.77 -7.34 -4.06
CA LEU A 49 21.76 -6.92 -5.08
C LEU A 49 22.10 -5.43 -4.97
N ALA A 50 21.10 -4.59 -4.75
CA ALA A 50 21.32 -3.16 -4.57
C ALA A 50 22.22 -2.85 -3.35
N LEU A 51 22.09 -3.62 -2.26
CA LEU A 51 22.92 -3.48 -1.06
C LEU A 51 24.43 -3.74 -1.28
N ILE A 52 24.81 -4.33 -2.41
CA ILE A 52 26.21 -4.52 -2.79
C ILE A 52 26.83 -3.20 -3.30
N SER A 53 26.02 -2.24 -3.74
CA SER A 53 26.48 -0.91 -4.14
C SER A 53 27.05 -0.14 -2.95
N ASN A 54 28.15 0.58 -3.19
CA ASN A 54 28.81 1.40 -2.16
C ASN A 54 28.27 2.84 -2.11
N ASP A 55 27.36 3.21 -3.02
CA ASP A 55 26.89 4.59 -3.18
C ASP A 55 25.68 4.96 -2.29
N MET A 56 25.27 4.05 -1.39
CA MET A 56 24.12 4.26 -0.51
C MET A 56 24.52 4.80 0.85
N ASP A 57 23.73 5.74 1.36
CA ASP A 57 23.85 6.17 2.74
C ASP A 57 23.33 5.11 3.75
N ALA A 58 23.54 5.37 5.05
CA ALA A 58 23.16 4.41 6.09
C ALA A 58 21.66 4.23 6.22
N ASN A 59 20.85 5.27 5.97
CA ASN A 59 19.38 5.21 6.08
C ASN A 59 18.79 4.44 4.89
N GLU A 60 19.30 4.68 3.68
CA GLU A 60 18.91 3.94 2.47
C GLU A 60 19.22 2.45 2.63
N ARG A 61 20.39 2.14 3.14
CA ARG A 61 20.82 0.76 3.42
C ARG A 61 19.95 0.08 4.46
N GLU A 62 19.60 0.79 5.54
CA GLU A 62 18.70 0.29 6.57
C GLU A 62 17.31 0.01 5.98
N LEU A 63 16.74 0.93 5.21
CA LEU A 63 15.46 0.76 4.54
C LEU A 63 15.47 -0.46 3.62
N LEU A 64 16.41 -0.53 2.67
CA LEU A 64 16.47 -1.63 1.71
C LEU A 64 16.71 -3.00 2.35
N SER A 65 17.50 -3.08 3.42
CA SER A 65 17.76 -4.34 4.13
C SER A 65 16.49 -4.90 4.79
N ASN A 66 15.56 -4.04 5.15
CA ASN A 66 14.33 -4.35 5.86
C ASN A 66 13.09 -4.49 4.93
N LEU A 67 13.19 -4.02 3.68
CA LEU A 67 12.13 -4.19 2.68
C LEU A 67 12.01 -5.64 2.22
N LYS A 68 10.77 -6.08 2.05
CA LYS A 68 10.41 -7.38 1.46
C LYS A 68 9.92 -7.22 0.04
N LYS A 69 9.17 -6.15 -0.23
CA LYS A 69 8.52 -5.91 -1.52
C LYS A 69 8.22 -4.42 -1.71
N ILE A 70 8.36 -3.95 -2.94
CA ILE A 70 7.76 -2.72 -3.44
C ILE A 70 6.85 -3.10 -4.61
N ARG A 71 5.67 -2.51 -4.66
CA ARG A 71 4.75 -2.62 -5.81
C ARG A 71 4.28 -1.24 -6.21
N ILE A 72 4.24 -1.01 -7.51
CA ILE A 72 3.77 0.25 -8.10
C ILE A 72 2.73 -0.13 -9.14
N LEU A 73 1.59 0.56 -9.13
CA LEU A 73 0.56 0.51 -10.16
C LEU A 73 0.27 1.95 -10.59
N THR A 74 0.41 2.23 -11.87
CA THR A 74 0.09 3.55 -12.45
C THR A 74 -0.85 3.36 -13.62
N THR A 75 -1.93 4.14 -13.69
CA THR A 75 -2.86 4.06 -14.82
C THR A 75 -2.30 4.77 -16.04
N ASN A 76 -2.51 4.14 -17.22
CA ASN A 76 -2.16 4.71 -18.53
C ASN A 76 -3.35 5.42 -19.19
N ASP A 77 -4.58 5.25 -18.68
CA ASP A 77 -5.80 5.75 -19.28
C ASP A 77 -6.41 6.87 -18.44
N VAL A 78 -6.11 8.09 -18.85
CA VAL A 78 -6.59 9.34 -18.23
C VAL A 78 -8.08 9.60 -18.48
N GLN A 79 -8.71 8.89 -19.44
CA GLN A 79 -10.06 9.24 -19.91
C GLN A 79 -11.18 8.54 -19.13
N ASN A 80 -10.90 7.48 -18.38
CA ASN A 80 -11.92 6.68 -17.69
C ASN A 80 -12.03 7.00 -16.21
N ARG A 81 -12.67 8.12 -15.88
CA ARG A 81 -12.90 8.55 -14.48
C ARG A 81 -13.70 7.54 -13.67
N ASP A 82 -14.62 6.81 -14.26
CA ASP A 82 -15.41 5.81 -13.56
C ASP A 82 -14.56 4.61 -13.14
N PHE A 83 -13.64 4.21 -14.00
CA PHE A 83 -12.68 3.17 -13.68
C PHE A 83 -11.81 3.58 -12.49
N THR A 84 -11.16 4.75 -12.56
CA THR A 84 -10.29 5.22 -11.49
C THR A 84 -11.04 5.42 -10.17
N ASN A 85 -12.29 5.89 -10.21
CA ASN A 85 -13.16 5.98 -9.04
C ASN A 85 -13.46 4.59 -8.43
N ASN A 86 -13.68 3.56 -9.26
CA ASN A 86 -13.93 2.21 -8.78
C ASN A 86 -12.67 1.58 -8.15
N VAL A 87 -11.50 1.81 -8.75
CA VAL A 87 -10.20 1.39 -8.16
C VAL A 87 -10.01 2.00 -6.78
N MET A 88 -10.24 3.31 -6.64
CA MET A 88 -10.11 3.99 -5.34
C MET A 88 -11.13 3.48 -4.32
N LYS A 89 -12.37 3.21 -4.72
CA LYS A 89 -13.38 2.57 -3.84
C LYS A 89 -12.97 1.18 -3.37
N ASP A 90 -12.35 0.39 -4.24
CA ASP A 90 -11.83 -0.93 -3.87
C ASP A 90 -10.64 -0.79 -2.91
N LEU A 91 -9.77 0.19 -3.14
CA LEU A 91 -8.67 0.51 -2.23
C LEU A 91 -9.19 0.94 -0.85
N ASP A 92 -10.18 1.84 -0.80
CA ASP A 92 -10.80 2.28 0.45
C ASP A 92 -11.37 1.09 1.28
N LYS A 93 -11.96 0.08 0.62
CA LYS A 93 -12.42 -1.14 1.30
C LYS A 93 -11.25 -1.92 1.92
N VAL A 94 -10.15 -2.05 1.18
CA VAL A 94 -8.95 -2.78 1.65
C VAL A 94 -8.31 -2.06 2.84
N VAL A 95 -8.15 -0.76 2.74
CA VAL A 95 -7.57 0.08 3.81
C VAL A 95 -8.42 0.00 5.06
N ASN A 96 -9.74 0.19 4.94
CA ASN A 96 -10.68 0.17 6.07
C ASN A 96 -10.78 -1.22 6.74
N SER A 97 -10.74 -2.31 5.95
CA SER A 97 -10.82 -3.67 6.50
C SER A 97 -9.48 -4.21 6.99
N GLY A 98 -8.37 -3.61 6.55
CA GLY A 98 -7.01 -4.10 6.79
C GLY A 98 -6.31 -3.51 7.99
N ASN A 99 -6.97 -2.68 8.81
CA ASN A 99 -6.39 -1.94 9.94
C ASN A 99 -5.22 -1.04 9.52
N TYR A 100 -5.40 -0.31 8.41
CA TYR A 100 -4.48 0.74 8.00
C TYR A 100 -4.88 2.06 8.65
N GLU A 101 -3.90 2.83 9.09
CA GLU A 101 -4.06 4.17 9.64
C GLU A 101 -3.70 5.20 8.57
N SER A 102 -4.50 6.26 8.44
CA SER A 102 -4.17 7.38 7.56
C SER A 102 -3.13 8.28 8.24
N LEU A 103 -1.98 8.46 7.60
CA LEU A 103 -0.94 9.38 8.03
C LEU A 103 -1.14 10.77 7.44
N VAL A 104 -1.57 10.83 6.18
CA VAL A 104 -1.75 12.07 5.42
C VAL A 104 -2.95 11.94 4.51
N GLU A 105 -3.74 12.98 4.43
CA GLU A 105 -4.79 13.18 3.43
C GLU A 105 -4.71 14.62 2.93
N VAL A 106 -4.33 14.78 1.66
CA VAL A 106 -4.31 16.08 0.97
C VAL A 106 -5.34 16.06 -0.15
N ARG A 107 -6.09 17.15 -0.30
CA ARG A 107 -7.02 17.38 -1.41
C ARG A 107 -6.84 18.80 -1.91
N ASP A 108 -6.42 18.95 -3.15
CA ASP A 108 -6.28 20.23 -3.82
C ASP A 108 -6.75 20.11 -5.27
N LYS A 109 -7.64 21.03 -5.72
CA LYS A 109 -8.12 21.22 -7.11
C LYS A 109 -8.41 19.96 -7.92
N GLY A 110 -8.81 18.86 -7.26
CA GLY A 110 -9.14 17.58 -7.89
C GLY A 110 -8.06 16.50 -7.73
N GLU A 111 -6.89 16.87 -7.28
CA GLU A 111 -5.86 15.96 -6.81
C GLU A 111 -6.21 15.43 -5.40
N ARG A 112 -5.91 14.18 -5.17
CA ARG A 112 -6.05 13.54 -3.85
C ARG A 112 -4.80 12.69 -3.59
N VAL A 113 -4.14 12.98 -2.48
CA VAL A 113 -3.01 12.18 -1.98
C VAL A 113 -3.40 11.60 -0.63
N ASN A 114 -3.33 10.29 -0.51
CA ASN A 114 -3.52 9.59 0.75
C ASN A 114 -2.29 8.74 1.03
N ILE A 115 -1.80 8.83 2.26
CA ILE A 115 -0.73 7.97 2.75
C ILE A 115 -1.27 7.17 3.92
N TYR A 116 -1.18 5.86 3.80
CA TYR A 116 -1.62 4.91 4.82
C TYR A 116 -0.47 4.09 5.31
N THR A 117 -0.52 3.72 6.57
CA THR A 117 0.43 2.80 7.19
C THR A 117 -0.27 1.70 7.94
N LYS A 118 0.45 0.61 8.16
CA LYS A 118 0.03 -0.47 9.04
C LYS A 118 1.17 -0.78 10.01
N MET A 119 0.80 -1.01 11.27
CA MET A 119 1.74 -1.39 12.31
C MET A 119 1.53 -2.84 12.76
N SER A 120 2.63 -3.46 13.23
CA SER A 120 2.61 -4.73 13.96
C SER A 120 3.53 -4.60 15.17
N GLY A 121 2.93 -4.51 16.35
CA GLY A 121 3.63 -4.02 17.55
C GLY A 121 4.16 -2.60 17.30
N ASP A 122 5.42 -2.38 17.60
CA ASP A 122 6.08 -1.06 17.44
C ASP A 122 6.69 -0.82 16.06
N ASN A 123 6.45 -1.71 15.08
CA ASN A 123 7.06 -1.59 13.76
C ASN A 123 6.02 -1.26 12.70
N TYR A 124 6.34 -0.33 11.83
CA TYR A 124 5.64 -0.13 10.58
C TYR A 124 5.93 -1.30 9.64
N THR A 125 4.89 -1.92 9.09
CA THR A 125 5.01 -3.10 8.22
C THR A 125 4.58 -2.84 6.79
N ASP A 126 3.79 -1.79 6.60
CA ASP A 126 3.29 -1.38 5.31
C ASP A 126 3.22 0.14 5.23
N LEU A 127 3.57 0.69 4.09
CA LEU A 127 3.30 2.06 3.70
C LEU A 127 2.66 2.04 2.32
N LEU A 128 1.49 2.64 2.19
CA LEU A 128 0.78 2.80 0.93
C LEU A 128 0.62 4.28 0.63
N ILE A 129 1.13 4.70 -0.52
CA ILE A 129 0.91 6.03 -1.08
C ILE A 129 -0.08 5.89 -2.23
N ALA A 130 -1.18 6.61 -2.19
CA ALA A 130 -2.19 6.62 -3.22
C ALA A 130 -2.39 8.06 -3.70
N VAL A 131 -2.02 8.30 -4.95
CA VAL A 131 -2.19 9.58 -5.64
C VAL A 131 -3.25 9.40 -6.71
N LYS A 132 -4.20 10.34 -6.75
CA LYS A 132 -5.18 10.45 -7.83
C LYS A 132 -5.19 11.90 -8.33
N ASP A 133 -4.93 12.09 -9.61
CA ASP A 133 -4.98 13.37 -10.28
C ASP A 133 -5.69 13.25 -11.63
N ALA A 134 -6.58 14.19 -11.97
CA ALA A 134 -7.26 14.37 -13.26
C ALA A 134 -7.77 13.07 -13.95
N GLY A 135 -7.89 11.97 -13.21
CA GLY A 135 -8.30 10.65 -13.72
C GLY A 135 -7.17 9.63 -13.77
N GLU A 136 -5.94 10.04 -13.50
CA GLU A 136 -4.81 9.14 -13.27
C GLU A 136 -4.77 8.64 -11.83
N ILE A 137 -4.24 7.43 -11.63
CA ILE A 137 -3.94 6.88 -10.31
C ILE A 137 -2.51 6.38 -10.31
N SER A 138 -1.79 6.71 -9.24
CA SER A 138 -0.51 6.10 -8.91
C SER A 138 -0.58 5.52 -7.50
N LEU A 139 -0.31 4.23 -7.36
CA LEU A 139 -0.32 3.51 -6.09
C LEU A 139 1.07 2.92 -5.86
N ILE A 140 1.66 3.23 -4.72
CA ILE A 140 2.97 2.70 -4.30
C ILE A 140 2.79 2.00 -2.97
N TRP A 141 3.10 0.72 -2.93
CA TRP A 141 3.05 -0.08 -1.71
C TRP A 141 4.43 -0.61 -1.35
N LEU A 142 4.92 -0.22 -0.17
CA LEU A 142 6.11 -0.73 0.45
C LEU A 142 5.71 -1.71 1.55
N ASN A 143 6.27 -2.91 1.52
CA ASN A 143 6.06 -3.92 2.56
C ASN A 143 7.40 -4.37 3.13
N GLY A 144 7.50 -4.43 4.45
CA GLY A 144 8.70 -4.82 5.18
C GLY A 144 8.70 -4.23 6.59
N LYS A 145 9.85 -4.26 7.27
CA LYS A 145 10.03 -3.52 8.52
C LYS A 145 10.56 -2.12 8.17
N LEU A 146 9.64 -1.13 8.16
CA LEU A 146 9.97 0.23 7.76
C LEU A 146 10.52 1.01 8.96
N PRO A 147 11.69 1.67 8.85
CA PRO A 147 12.22 2.52 9.89
C PRO A 147 11.27 3.68 10.20
N LYS A 148 11.03 3.96 11.49
CA LYS A 148 10.16 5.06 11.90
C LYS A 148 10.60 6.40 11.28
N LYS A 149 11.90 6.68 11.26
CA LYS A 149 12.46 7.89 10.68
C LYS A 149 12.08 8.05 9.20
N PHE A 150 12.04 6.96 8.43
CA PHE A 150 11.61 6.99 7.03
C PHE A 150 10.12 7.35 6.91
N VAL A 151 9.25 6.75 7.74
CA VAL A 151 7.81 7.05 7.72
C VAL A 151 7.56 8.50 8.15
N ASP A 152 8.23 8.98 9.19
CA ASP A 152 8.13 10.37 9.66
C ASP A 152 8.58 11.37 8.56
N GLN A 153 9.64 11.05 7.80
CA GLN A 153 10.11 11.86 6.68
C GLN A 153 9.05 11.96 5.58
N ILE A 154 8.49 10.83 5.15
CA ILE A 154 7.41 10.80 4.15
C ILE A 154 6.22 11.65 4.60
N GLN A 155 5.86 11.61 5.88
CA GLN A 155 4.76 12.41 6.42
C GLN A 155 5.09 13.92 6.38
N GLN A 156 6.34 14.31 6.68
CA GLN A 156 6.79 15.70 6.61
C GLN A 156 6.80 16.22 5.17
N ASP A 157 7.37 15.46 4.24
CA ASP A 157 7.46 15.83 2.83
C ASP A 157 6.06 15.98 2.22
N ALA A 158 5.13 15.10 2.58
CA ALA A 158 3.73 15.19 2.15
C ALA A 158 3.03 16.45 2.68
N ASN A 159 3.24 16.80 3.94
CA ASN A 159 2.64 17.99 4.55
C ASN A 159 3.21 19.30 3.96
N ASN A 160 4.44 19.27 3.45
CA ASN A 160 5.12 20.41 2.80
C ASN A 160 4.81 20.52 1.30
N ASN A 161 3.96 19.66 0.73
CA ASN A 161 3.74 19.49 -0.72
C ASN A 161 5.03 19.15 -1.50
N GLU A 162 6.00 18.51 -0.86
CA GLU A 162 7.28 18.10 -1.43
C GLU A 162 7.30 16.63 -1.88
N LEU A 163 6.13 16.03 -2.13
CA LEU A 163 6.00 14.63 -2.57
C LEU A 163 6.75 14.32 -3.88
N ALA A 164 7.02 15.34 -4.69
CA ALA A 164 7.86 15.21 -5.89
C ALA A 164 9.32 14.80 -5.56
N ASN A 165 9.77 15.00 -4.32
CA ASN A 165 11.11 14.65 -3.85
C ASN A 165 11.20 13.23 -3.27
N LEU A 166 10.10 12.47 -3.29
CA LEU A 166 10.15 11.07 -2.89
C LEU A 166 11.12 10.30 -3.79
N PRO A 167 11.85 9.31 -3.24
CA PRO A 167 12.81 8.50 -4.00
C PRO A 167 12.14 7.67 -5.12
N PHE A 168 10.82 7.77 -5.23
CA PHE A 168 10.01 7.19 -6.29
C PHE A 168 9.45 8.35 -7.12
N ASN A 169 10.03 8.60 -8.29
CA ASN A 169 9.62 9.69 -9.19
C ASN A 169 8.16 9.49 -9.62
N ILE A 170 7.24 10.05 -8.85
CA ILE A 170 5.80 10.08 -9.15
C ILE A 170 5.60 11.25 -10.13
N LYS A 171 5.71 10.98 -11.44
CA LYS A 171 5.27 11.90 -12.48
C LYS A 171 3.91 11.48 -12.95
#